data_0303096085c2c3f28b36b14d70d915b3
#
_entry.id   0303096085c2c3f28b36b14d70d915b3
#
_cell.length_a   1.000
_cell.length_b   1.000
_cell.length_c   1.000
_cell.angle_alpha   90.00
_cell.angle_beta   90.00
_cell.angle_gamma   90.00
#
_symmetry.space_group_name_H-M   'P 1'
#
loop_
_entity.id
_entity.type
_entity.pdbx_description
1 polymer ?
#
loop_
_entity_poly.entity_id
_entity_poly.type
_entity_poly.pdbx_seq_one_letter_code
_entity_poly.pdbx_strand_id
1 'polypeptide(L)' 'LSEVAWSKTDALDLLEHFKSAGHFVLGGDVLALETDCYQHNYDNWHFNYEDGHAQESIEQAINYINNYPAGDYAFVLVTD' A
#
# COMPACT_ATOMS: atom_id res chain seq x y z
N LEU A 1 -10.12 14.00 -7.21
CA LEU A 1 -9.08 13.41 -6.40
C LEU A 1 -8.18 12.55 -7.25
N SER A 2 -6.92 12.80 -7.20
CA SER A 2 -5.95 11.95 -7.87
C SER A 2 -5.31 11.02 -6.85
N GLU A 3 -5.25 9.74 -7.19
CA GLU A 3 -4.52 8.76 -6.40
C GLU A 3 -3.07 8.78 -6.82
N VAL A 4 -2.17 8.58 -5.87
CA VAL A 4 -0.75 8.46 -6.14
C VAL A 4 -0.37 6.99 -6.05
N ALA A 5 0.23 6.49 -7.12
CA ALA A 5 0.74 5.13 -7.16
C ALA A 5 2.24 5.16 -6.89
N TRP A 6 2.69 4.36 -5.95
CA TRP A 6 4.07 4.31 -5.49
C TRP A 6 4.75 3.03 -5.96
N SER A 7 6.01 3.13 -6.38
CA SER A 7 6.80 1.92 -6.58
C SER A 7 6.92 1.15 -5.26
N LYS A 8 7.33 -0.12 -5.34
CA LYS A 8 7.51 -0.92 -4.12
C LYS A 8 8.45 -0.23 -3.13
N THR A 9 9.60 0.25 -3.60
CA THR A 9 10.59 0.90 -2.74
C THR A 9 10.01 2.15 -2.09
N ASP A 10 9.36 3.01 -2.89
CA ASP A 10 8.80 4.26 -2.38
C ASP A 10 7.63 4.00 -1.42
N ALA A 11 6.79 3.00 -1.72
CA ALA A 11 5.70 2.63 -0.84
C ALA A 11 6.21 2.16 0.51
N LEU A 12 7.25 1.34 0.53
CA LEU A 12 7.84 0.86 1.78
C LEU A 12 8.48 2.00 2.59
N ASP A 13 9.15 2.93 1.92
CA ASP A 13 9.71 4.10 2.58
C ASP A 13 8.60 4.97 3.20
N LEU A 14 7.53 5.18 2.46
CA LEU A 14 6.39 5.97 2.93
C LEU A 14 5.72 5.32 4.14
N LEU A 15 5.62 3.98 4.15
CA LEU A 15 5.05 3.26 5.29
C LEU A 15 5.88 3.45 6.56
N GLU A 16 7.20 3.56 6.45
CA GLU A 16 8.04 3.87 7.61
C GLU A 16 7.74 5.26 8.17
N HIS A 17 7.48 6.23 7.30
CA HIS A 17 7.08 7.57 7.74
C HIS A 17 5.72 7.54 8.46
N PHE A 18 4.76 6.81 7.92
CA PHE A 18 3.45 6.66 8.55
C PHE A 18 3.56 5.98 9.91
N LYS A 19 4.44 5.00 10.03
CA LYS A 19 4.69 4.31 11.29
C LYS A 19 5.18 5.30 12.36
N SER A 20 6.14 6.15 12.01
CA SER A 20 6.66 7.16 12.94
C SER A 20 5.60 8.19 13.32
N ALA A 21 4.68 8.51 12.42
CA ALA A 21 3.62 9.48 12.67
C ALA A 21 2.38 8.87 13.34
N GLY A 22 2.30 7.54 13.46
CA GLY A 22 1.16 6.88 14.09
C GLY A 22 -0.10 6.84 13.23
N HIS A 23 0.04 6.91 11.91
CA HIS A 23 -1.09 6.83 10.99
C HIS A 23 -1.53 5.38 10.79
N PHE A 24 -2.85 5.20 10.64
CA PHE A 24 -3.39 3.94 10.14
C PHE A 24 -3.26 3.87 8.64
N VAL A 25 -2.91 2.69 8.13
CA VAL A 25 -3.04 2.38 6.71
C VAL A 25 -4.26 1.47 6.56
N LEU A 26 -5.33 2.03 6.02
CA LEU A 26 -6.63 1.35 5.94
C LEU A 26 -6.68 0.34 4.81
N GLY A 27 -5.65 0.28 4.00
CA GLY A 27 -5.55 -0.66 2.91
C GLY A 27 -4.82 -0.07 1.73
N GLY A 28 -4.94 -0.72 0.60
CA GLY A 28 -4.35 -0.23 -0.62
C GLY A 28 -4.79 -1.03 -1.82
N ASP A 29 -4.39 -0.54 -2.99
CA ASP A 29 -4.66 -1.18 -4.27
C ASP A 29 -3.37 -1.44 -5.01
N VAL A 30 -3.37 -2.47 -5.84
CA VAL A 30 -2.24 -2.80 -6.70
C VAL A 30 -2.57 -2.39 -8.12
N LEU A 31 -1.65 -1.67 -8.76
CA LEU A 31 -1.74 -1.31 -10.16
C LEU A 31 -0.64 -2.02 -10.92
N ALA A 32 -0.97 -2.58 -12.08
CA ALA A 32 0.01 -3.19 -12.97
C ALA A 32 0.38 -2.19 -14.06
N LEU A 33 1.67 -2.11 -14.38
CA LEU A 33 2.12 -1.28 -15.49
C LEU A 33 1.85 -2.02 -16.80
N GLU A 34 1.05 -1.40 -17.66
CA GLU A 34 0.67 -1.94 -18.95
C GLU A 34 1.11 -0.96 -20.02
N THR A 35 2.04 -1.37 -20.88
CA THR A 35 2.56 -0.56 -21.98
C THR A 35 3.05 0.81 -21.51
N ASP A 36 2.19 1.82 -21.49
CA ASP A 36 2.53 3.19 -21.09
C ASP A 36 1.56 3.76 -20.03
N CYS A 37 0.82 2.90 -19.35
CA CYS A 37 -0.06 3.34 -18.26
C CYS A 37 -0.21 2.27 -17.21
N TYR A 38 -0.62 2.67 -16.00
CA TYR A 38 -0.95 1.75 -14.93
C TYR A 38 -2.43 1.39 -15.02
N GLN A 39 -2.73 0.11 -14.82
CA GLN A 39 -4.09 -0.39 -14.75
C GLN A 39 -4.30 -1.10 -13.42
N HIS A 40 -5.54 -1.09 -12.94
CA HIS A 40 -5.88 -1.81 -11.71
C HIS A 40 -5.69 -3.31 -11.92
N ASN A 41 -5.00 -3.92 -10.97
CA ASN A 41 -4.76 -5.37 -10.98
C ASN A 41 -5.81 -6.09 -10.16
N TYR A 42 -6.81 -5.38 -9.65
CA TYR A 42 -7.92 -5.88 -8.82
C TYR A 42 -7.49 -6.52 -7.49
N ASP A 43 -6.22 -6.51 -7.17
CA ASP A 43 -5.73 -6.92 -5.86
C ASP A 43 -5.74 -5.74 -4.91
N ASN A 44 -6.15 -5.99 -3.69
CA ASN A 44 -6.18 -4.98 -2.66
C ASN A 44 -6.12 -5.65 -1.29
N TRP A 45 -5.96 -4.83 -0.25
CA TRP A 45 -6.05 -5.30 1.11
C TRP A 45 -6.76 -4.25 1.95
N HIS A 46 -7.30 -4.69 3.09
CA HIS A 46 -8.05 -3.83 3.99
C HIS A 46 -7.60 -4.05 5.42
N PHE A 47 -7.62 -2.97 6.19
CA PHE A 47 -7.42 -3.01 7.62
C PHE A 47 -8.47 -2.12 8.28
N ASN A 48 -9.22 -2.65 9.24
CA ASN A 48 -10.24 -1.89 9.97
C ASN A 48 -9.70 -1.49 11.33
N TYR A 49 -10.20 -0.39 11.87
CA TYR A 49 -9.77 0.09 13.18
C TYR A 49 -9.94 -0.96 14.29
N GLU A 50 -10.96 -1.82 14.18
CA GLU A 50 -11.18 -2.88 15.16
C GLU A 50 -10.22 -4.06 15.02
N ASP A 51 -9.45 -4.13 13.94
CA ASP A 51 -8.50 -5.23 13.73
C ASP A 51 -7.21 -5.06 14.51
N GLY A 52 -6.93 -3.85 15.00
CA GLY A 52 -5.71 -3.58 15.76
C GLY A 52 -5.38 -2.11 15.78
N HIS A 53 -4.15 -1.81 16.14
CA HIS A 53 -3.63 -0.45 16.23
C HIS A 53 -2.96 -0.02 14.93
N ALA A 54 -2.58 1.25 14.85
CA ALA A 54 -1.91 1.79 13.67
C ALA A 54 -0.68 0.97 13.27
N GLN A 55 0.10 0.53 14.26
CA GLN A 55 1.30 -0.27 14.00
C GLN A 55 0.98 -1.56 13.26
N GLU A 56 -0.08 -2.29 13.67
CA GLU A 56 -0.48 -3.51 12.98
C GLU A 56 -0.94 -3.23 11.54
N SER A 57 -1.60 -2.10 11.31
CA SER A 57 -2.02 -1.73 9.96
C SER A 57 -0.83 -1.50 9.04
N ILE A 58 0.23 -0.88 9.58
CA ILE A 58 1.46 -0.65 8.83
C ILE A 58 2.18 -1.98 8.55
N GLU A 59 2.26 -2.86 9.55
CA GLU A 59 2.89 -4.16 9.40
C GLU A 59 2.17 -5.01 8.36
N GLN A 60 0.83 -4.99 8.35
CA GLN A 60 0.05 -5.68 7.34
C GLN A 60 0.38 -5.16 5.94
N ALA A 61 0.44 -3.84 5.78
CA ALA A 61 0.76 -3.23 4.49
C ALA A 61 2.16 -3.61 4.02
N ILE A 62 3.15 -3.55 4.92
CA ILE A 62 4.54 -3.92 4.61
C ILE A 62 4.60 -5.38 4.16
N ASN A 63 3.96 -6.28 4.91
CA ASN A 63 3.96 -7.69 4.58
C ASN A 63 3.28 -7.97 3.24
N TYR A 64 2.15 -7.31 2.99
CA TYR A 64 1.43 -7.46 1.73
C TYR A 64 2.31 -7.07 0.54
N ILE A 65 2.94 -5.90 0.62
CA ILE A 65 3.77 -5.36 -0.45
C ILE A 65 5.01 -6.23 -0.66
N ASN A 66 5.66 -6.66 0.44
CA ASN A 66 6.85 -7.50 0.36
C ASN A 66 6.57 -8.88 -0.22
N ASN A 67 5.39 -9.41 0.03
CA ASN A 67 5.01 -10.75 -0.44
C ASN A 67 4.33 -10.72 -1.81
N TYR A 68 4.08 -9.54 -2.37
CA TYR A 68 3.48 -9.43 -3.69
C TYR A 68 4.46 -9.98 -4.72
N PRO A 69 3.98 -10.73 -5.74
CA PRO A 69 4.87 -11.31 -6.76
C PRO A 69 5.70 -10.25 -7.46
N ALA A 70 6.89 -10.62 -7.91
CA ALA A 70 7.77 -9.73 -8.65
C ALA A 70 7.13 -9.32 -9.97
N GLY A 71 7.37 -8.06 -10.38
CA GLY A 71 6.81 -7.53 -11.62
C GLY A 71 6.74 -6.02 -11.55
N ASP A 72 6.20 -5.41 -12.61
CA ASP A 72 6.06 -3.97 -12.71
C ASP A 72 4.75 -3.54 -12.09
N TYR A 73 4.75 -3.39 -10.77
CA TYR A 73 3.57 -3.00 -10.01
C TYR A 73 3.81 -1.70 -9.25
N ALA A 74 2.73 -0.99 -9.02
CA ALA A 74 2.73 0.16 -8.12
C ALA A 74 1.60 -0.03 -7.11
N PHE A 75 1.71 0.67 -5.99
CA PHE A 75 0.80 0.51 -4.87
C PHE A 75 0.19 1.85 -4.48
N VAL A 76 -1.12 1.87 -4.33
CA VAL A 76 -1.85 3.01 -3.79
C VAL A 76 -2.12 2.73 -2.32
N LEU A 77 -1.77 3.67 -1.45
CA LEU A 77 -1.96 3.53 -0.01
C LEU A 77 -3.13 4.39 0.42
N VAL A 78 -4.05 3.80 1.18
CA VAL A 78 -5.21 4.50 1.73
C VAL A 78 -4.96 4.69 3.23
N THR A 79 -4.91 5.95 3.66
CA THR A 79 -4.62 6.27 5.06
C THR A 79 -5.76 7.04 5.69
N ASP A 80 -5.76 7.11 7.02
CA ASP A 80 -6.72 7.93 7.77
C ASP A 80 -6.42 9.43 7.67
#